data_dc85e20ec41bb6902f689f86a9a9a574
#
_entry.id   dc85e20ec41bb6902f689f86a9a9a574
#
_cell.length_a   1.000
_cell.length_b   1.000
_cell.length_c   1.000
_cell.angle_alpha   90.00
_cell.angle_beta   90.00
_cell.angle_gamma   90.00
#
_symmetry.space_group_name_H-M   'P 1'
#
loop_
_entity.id
_entity.type
_entity.pdbx_description
1 polymer ?
#
loop_
_entity_poly.entity_id
_entity_poly.type
_entity_poly.pdbx_seq_one_letter_code
_entity_poly.pdbx_strand_id
1 'polypeptide(L)'
;SGEAVETGNITQVFDKMRHPYTQALFRSIPLPGADKNARPLISIPGNFPLPHERPKGCNFGPRCDYFQHGRCDETEVPMSHIPGDDRHDSRCLRWQEIDWAAPPAAREVKEKAEIGKVVLKMEDLRKYYSVSGGAFGGGAKKVVKANETLSFEAREGETLAIVGESGCGK
;
A
#
# COMPACT_ATOMS: atom_id res chain seq x y z
N SER A 1 -0.56 -11.61 3.84
CA SER A 1 -0.95 -13.00 4.14
C SER A 1 0.24 -13.94 4.36
N GLY A 2 1.49 -13.48 4.24
CA GLY A 2 2.68 -14.28 4.54
C GLY A 2 3.06 -15.31 3.47
N GLU A 3 2.50 -15.23 2.28
CA GLU A 3 2.87 -16.11 1.15
C GLU A 3 3.64 -15.35 0.09
N ALA A 4 4.72 -15.97 -0.40
CA ALA A 4 5.42 -15.49 -1.58
C ALA A 4 4.55 -15.72 -2.82
N VAL A 5 4.38 -14.70 -3.64
CA VAL A 5 3.63 -14.77 -4.91
C VAL A 5 4.56 -14.86 -6.12
N GLU A 6 5.77 -14.37 -5.96
CA GLU A 6 6.82 -14.39 -6.98
C GLU A 6 8.19 -14.39 -6.31
N THR A 7 9.12 -15.17 -6.83
CA THR A 7 10.52 -15.24 -6.39
C THR A 7 11.43 -15.23 -7.59
N GLY A 8 12.59 -14.60 -7.46
CA GLY A 8 13.56 -14.49 -8.53
C GLY A 8 14.72 -13.58 -8.15
N ASN A 9 15.69 -13.44 -9.05
CA ASN A 9 16.71 -12.41 -8.90
C ASN A 9 16.12 -11.00 -9.12
N ILE A 10 16.88 -9.97 -8.82
CA ILE A 10 16.41 -8.59 -8.88
C ILE A 10 15.89 -8.21 -10.27
N THR A 11 16.61 -8.58 -11.34
CA THR A 11 16.21 -8.28 -12.72
C THR A 11 14.93 -9.02 -13.12
N GLN A 12 14.76 -10.26 -12.66
CA GLN A 12 13.54 -11.02 -12.94
C GLN A 12 12.32 -10.41 -12.30
N VAL A 13 12.40 -10.09 -11.00
CA VAL A 13 11.26 -9.54 -10.25
C VAL A 13 10.96 -8.08 -10.66
N PHE A 14 11.97 -7.29 -11.04
CA PHE A 14 11.78 -5.88 -11.38
C PHE A 14 11.46 -5.66 -12.88
N ASP A 15 12.16 -6.34 -13.77
CA ASP A 15 12.06 -6.07 -15.21
C ASP A 15 11.20 -7.12 -15.95
N LYS A 16 11.12 -8.34 -15.40
CA LYS A 16 10.43 -9.47 -16.01
C LYS A 16 9.35 -10.07 -15.10
N MET A 17 8.70 -9.25 -14.28
CA MET A 17 7.68 -9.72 -13.35
C MET A 17 6.62 -10.61 -14.00
N ARG A 18 6.17 -11.64 -13.27
CA ARG A 18 5.21 -12.65 -13.74
C ARG A 18 4.03 -12.87 -12.79
N HIS A 19 3.84 -11.94 -11.85
CA HIS A 19 2.66 -11.94 -10.99
C HIS A 19 1.97 -10.57 -10.98
N PRO A 20 0.65 -10.48 -11.20
CA PRO A 20 -0.07 -9.21 -11.22
C PRO A 20 0.05 -8.39 -9.93
N TYR A 21 0.21 -9.05 -8.78
CA TYR A 21 0.44 -8.35 -7.51
C TYR A 21 1.80 -7.65 -7.47
N THR A 22 2.86 -8.30 -7.97
CA THR A 22 4.19 -7.69 -8.12
C THR A 22 4.09 -6.44 -8.99
N GLN A 23 3.44 -6.56 -10.16
CA GLN A 23 3.23 -5.43 -11.06
C GLN A 23 2.45 -4.30 -10.38
N ALA A 24 1.38 -4.61 -9.64
CA ALA A 24 0.58 -3.62 -8.93
C ALA A 24 1.37 -2.91 -7.82
N LEU A 25 2.22 -3.63 -7.08
CA LEU A 25 3.11 -3.04 -6.09
C LEU A 25 4.07 -2.03 -6.72
N PHE A 26 4.75 -2.40 -7.81
CA PHE A 26 5.67 -1.48 -8.50
C PHE A 26 4.98 -0.24 -9.07
N ARG A 27 3.73 -0.36 -9.50
CA ARG A 27 2.93 0.78 -9.96
C ARG A 27 2.48 1.71 -8.85
N SER A 28 2.44 1.23 -7.62
CA SER A 28 2.07 2.04 -6.44
C SER A 28 3.25 2.74 -5.77
N ILE A 29 4.50 2.48 -6.21
CA ILE A 29 5.69 3.11 -5.66
C ILE A 29 5.88 4.50 -6.25
N PRO A 30 5.95 5.57 -5.42
CA PRO A 30 6.31 6.89 -5.89
C PRO A 30 7.78 6.92 -6.29
N LEU A 31 8.06 7.24 -7.55
CA LEU A 31 9.43 7.45 -7.99
C LEU A 31 9.88 8.88 -7.67
N PRO A 32 11.11 9.08 -7.16
CA PRO A 32 11.65 10.43 -6.97
C PRO A 32 11.63 11.24 -8.27
N GLY A 33 11.10 12.45 -8.23
CA GLY A 33 11.01 13.35 -9.38
C GLY A 33 9.93 13.01 -10.42
N ALA A 34 9.11 11.98 -10.19
CA ALA A 34 8.00 11.70 -11.08
C ALA A 34 6.87 12.73 -10.89
N ASP A 35 6.47 13.39 -11.96
CA ASP A 35 5.29 14.24 -11.98
C ASP A 35 4.04 13.34 -11.83
N LYS A 36 3.16 13.69 -10.89
CA LYS A 36 1.88 13.02 -10.66
C LYS A 36 0.97 12.98 -11.90
N ASN A 37 1.15 13.93 -12.83
CA ASN A 37 0.38 14.01 -14.06
C ASN A 37 0.96 13.11 -15.16
N ALA A 38 2.29 12.94 -15.19
CA ALA A 38 2.98 12.06 -16.12
C ALA A 38 2.89 10.59 -15.71
N ARG A 39 2.91 10.32 -14.39
CA ARG A 39 2.77 8.97 -13.84
C ARG A 39 1.91 8.99 -12.58
N PRO A 40 0.58 8.90 -12.73
CA PRO A 40 -0.31 8.84 -11.59
C PRO A 40 -0.02 7.58 -10.75
N LEU A 41 0.03 7.74 -9.44
CA LEU A 41 0.14 6.61 -8.53
C LEU A 41 -1.16 5.79 -8.57
N ILE A 42 -1.01 4.53 -8.92
CA ILE A 42 -2.14 3.61 -8.98
C ILE A 42 -2.12 2.76 -7.72
N SER A 43 -3.06 3.02 -6.82
CA SER A 43 -3.25 2.18 -5.64
C SER A 43 -3.84 0.83 -6.03
N ILE A 44 -3.45 -0.23 -5.31
CA ILE A 44 -4.08 -1.54 -5.45
C ILE A 44 -5.52 -1.43 -4.95
N PRO A 45 -6.55 -1.77 -5.76
CA PRO A 45 -7.93 -1.61 -5.37
C PRO A 45 -8.39 -2.63 -4.34
N GLY A 46 -9.50 -2.31 -3.69
CA GLY A 46 -10.19 -3.20 -2.77
C GLY A 46 -9.50 -3.39 -1.43
N ASN A 47 -10.20 -4.03 -0.52
CA ASN A 47 -9.70 -4.34 0.80
C ASN A 47 -8.89 -5.65 0.80
N PHE A 48 -7.99 -5.74 1.76
CA PHE A 48 -7.28 -6.97 2.01
C PHE A 48 -8.26 -8.00 2.63
N PRO A 49 -8.37 -9.22 2.09
CA PRO A 49 -9.28 -10.22 2.65
C PRO A 49 -8.83 -10.62 4.06
N LEU A 50 -9.77 -10.70 4.97
CA LEU A 50 -9.52 -11.22 6.31
C LEU A 50 -9.07 -12.69 6.23
N PRO A 51 -8.38 -13.23 7.23
CA PRO A 51 -7.87 -14.62 7.20
C PRO A 51 -8.94 -15.67 6.89
N HIS A 52 -10.18 -15.45 7.34
CA HIS A 52 -11.32 -16.35 7.10
C HIS A 52 -12.06 -16.09 5.78
N GLU A 53 -11.75 -15.00 5.08
CA GLU A 53 -12.31 -14.62 3.78
C GLU A 53 -11.37 -14.93 2.62
N ARG A 54 -10.27 -15.61 2.89
CA ARG A 54 -9.30 -15.95 1.84
C ARG A 54 -9.95 -16.81 0.77
N PRO A 55 -9.78 -16.48 -0.51
CA PRO A 55 -10.25 -17.33 -1.59
C PRO A 55 -9.53 -18.68 -1.57
N LYS A 56 -10.17 -19.72 -2.09
CA LYS A 56 -9.55 -21.04 -2.23
C LYS A 56 -8.37 -21.04 -3.22
N GLY A 57 -8.41 -20.14 -4.19
CA GLY A 57 -7.39 -19.98 -5.22
C GLY A 57 -6.39 -18.87 -4.92
N CYS A 58 -6.14 -18.02 -5.90
CA CYS A 58 -5.18 -16.93 -5.78
C CYS A 58 -5.63 -15.88 -4.74
N ASN A 59 -4.84 -15.66 -3.70
CA ASN A 59 -5.11 -14.66 -2.66
C ASN A 59 -5.22 -13.22 -3.19
N PHE A 60 -4.65 -12.93 -4.34
CA PHE A 60 -4.77 -11.65 -5.01
C PHE A 60 -5.97 -11.58 -5.94
N GLY A 61 -6.60 -12.71 -6.28
CA GLY A 61 -7.70 -12.84 -7.24
C GLY A 61 -8.75 -11.73 -7.14
N PRO A 62 -9.37 -11.46 -5.97
CA PRO A 62 -10.41 -10.44 -5.81
C PRO A 62 -9.98 -9.01 -6.18
N ARG A 63 -8.68 -8.74 -6.32
CA ARG A 63 -8.10 -7.43 -6.63
C ARG A 63 -7.28 -7.42 -7.92
N CYS A 64 -7.29 -8.54 -8.64
CA CYS A 64 -6.48 -8.74 -9.83
C CYS A 64 -7.23 -8.28 -11.08
N ASP A 65 -6.64 -7.37 -11.85
CA ASP A 65 -7.20 -6.90 -13.13
C ASP A 65 -7.28 -8.00 -14.19
N TYR A 66 -6.54 -9.11 -14.01
CA TYR A 66 -6.50 -10.25 -14.91
C TYR A 66 -7.24 -11.48 -14.33
N PHE A 67 -8.09 -11.28 -13.33
CA PHE A 67 -8.82 -12.37 -12.70
C PHE A 67 -9.70 -13.12 -13.71
N GLN A 68 -9.69 -14.43 -13.62
CA GLN A 68 -10.57 -15.29 -14.40
C GLN A 68 -11.30 -16.24 -13.46
N HIS A 69 -12.64 -16.09 -13.40
CA HIS A 69 -13.49 -16.96 -12.63
C HIS A 69 -13.43 -18.39 -13.16
N GLY A 70 -13.51 -19.39 -12.28
CA GLY A 70 -13.40 -20.79 -12.66
C GLY A 70 -11.98 -21.28 -12.92
N ARG A 71 -10.96 -20.40 -12.82
CA ARG A 71 -9.56 -20.76 -12.99
C ARG A 71 -8.67 -20.23 -11.87
N CYS A 72 -8.87 -18.99 -11.49
CA CYS A 72 -8.05 -18.35 -10.45
C CYS A 72 -8.56 -18.56 -9.02
N ASP A 73 -9.77 -19.10 -8.86
CA ASP A 73 -10.50 -19.21 -7.58
C ASP A 73 -10.93 -20.64 -7.21
N GLU A 74 -10.73 -21.65 -8.06
CA GLU A 74 -11.20 -23.01 -7.78
C GLU A 74 -10.28 -23.80 -6.86
N THR A 75 -8.97 -23.69 -7.07
CA THR A 75 -7.96 -24.47 -6.34
C THR A 75 -6.78 -23.60 -5.92
N GLU A 76 -6.05 -24.08 -4.94
CA GLU A 76 -4.79 -23.42 -4.54
C GLU A 76 -3.85 -23.31 -5.74
N VAL A 77 -3.27 -22.12 -5.93
CA VAL A 77 -2.30 -21.85 -7.01
C VAL A 77 -0.91 -22.19 -6.52
N PRO A 78 -0.26 -23.21 -7.08
CA PRO A 78 1.11 -23.56 -6.69
C PRO A 78 2.12 -22.51 -7.18
N MET A 79 3.26 -22.46 -6.52
CA MET A 79 4.44 -21.78 -7.05
C MET A 79 4.96 -22.57 -8.24
N SER A 80 5.00 -21.97 -9.41
CA SER A 80 5.41 -22.63 -10.64
C SER A 80 6.62 -21.96 -11.25
N HIS A 81 7.57 -22.76 -11.72
CA HIS A 81 8.79 -22.27 -12.36
C HIS A 81 8.50 -21.62 -13.71
N ILE A 82 9.13 -20.48 -13.98
CA ILE A 82 9.04 -19.78 -15.26
C ILE A 82 10.09 -20.35 -16.22
N PRO A 83 9.69 -21.03 -17.28
CA PRO A 83 10.65 -21.62 -18.23
C PRO A 83 11.57 -20.59 -18.86
N GLY A 84 12.86 -20.91 -18.93
CA GLY A 84 13.88 -20.04 -19.52
C GLY A 84 14.50 -19.00 -18.58
N ASP A 85 13.99 -18.87 -17.37
CA ASP A 85 14.56 -17.99 -16.35
C ASP A 85 14.99 -18.81 -15.11
N ASP A 86 16.28 -18.97 -14.87
CA ASP A 86 16.79 -19.71 -13.71
C ASP A 86 16.29 -19.09 -12.39
N ARG A 87 15.70 -19.92 -11.51
CA ARG A 87 15.17 -19.53 -10.19
C ARG A 87 14.06 -18.47 -10.19
N HIS A 88 13.34 -18.32 -11.30
CA HIS A 88 12.19 -17.43 -11.36
C HIS A 88 10.90 -18.26 -11.23
N ASP A 89 10.14 -18.03 -10.16
CA ASP A 89 8.91 -18.76 -9.88
C ASP A 89 7.76 -17.76 -9.62
N SER A 90 6.54 -18.15 -10.03
CA SER A 90 5.33 -17.33 -9.83
C SER A 90 4.13 -18.16 -9.43
N ARG A 91 3.25 -17.61 -8.58
CA ARG A 91 1.92 -18.15 -8.24
C ARG A 91 0.83 -17.57 -9.11
N CYS A 92 1.05 -17.53 -10.42
CA CYS A 92 0.05 -17.05 -11.36
C CYS A 92 -0.22 -18.09 -12.45
N LEU A 93 -1.44 -18.62 -12.52
CA LEU A 93 -1.83 -19.58 -13.57
C LEU A 93 -1.88 -18.94 -14.96
N ARG A 94 -1.92 -17.62 -15.04
CA ARG A 94 -2.11 -16.86 -16.28
C ARG A 94 -0.90 -16.05 -16.73
N TRP A 95 0.24 -16.24 -16.08
CA TRP A 95 1.43 -15.42 -16.35
C TRP A 95 1.87 -15.41 -17.83
N GLN A 96 1.56 -16.47 -18.59
CA GLN A 96 1.87 -16.58 -20.03
C GLN A 96 0.90 -15.79 -20.93
N GLU A 97 -0.31 -15.55 -20.44
CA GLU A 97 -1.40 -14.92 -21.20
C GLU A 97 -1.46 -13.40 -21.00
N ILE A 98 -0.78 -12.91 -19.97
CA ILE A 98 -0.79 -11.51 -19.60
C ILE A 98 0.22 -10.74 -20.47
N ASP A 99 -0.26 -9.67 -21.10
CA ASP A 99 0.62 -8.68 -21.71
C ASP A 99 1.22 -7.80 -20.62
N TRP A 100 2.46 -8.10 -20.24
CA TRP A 100 3.17 -7.37 -19.18
C TRP A 100 3.64 -5.99 -19.59
N ALA A 101 3.68 -5.69 -20.90
CA ALA A 101 4.02 -4.38 -21.43
C ALA A 101 2.82 -3.43 -21.48
N ALA A 102 1.61 -3.98 -21.50
CA ALA A 102 0.39 -3.18 -21.55
C ALA A 102 0.25 -2.31 -20.29
N PRO A 103 -0.13 -1.02 -20.44
CA PRO A 103 -0.52 -0.22 -19.29
C PRO A 103 -1.77 -0.84 -18.64
N PRO A 104 -1.95 -0.71 -17.32
CA PRO A 104 -3.18 -1.13 -16.69
C PRO A 104 -4.35 -0.35 -17.30
N ALA A 105 -5.53 -0.94 -17.25
CA ALA A 105 -6.75 -0.23 -17.60
C ALA A 105 -6.78 1.11 -16.88
N ALA A 106 -6.95 2.19 -17.65
CA ALA A 106 -7.02 3.53 -17.10
C ALA A 106 -8.19 3.56 -16.11
N ARG A 107 -7.89 3.81 -14.84
CA ARG A 107 -8.94 4.10 -13.86
C ARG A 107 -9.34 5.55 -14.03
N GLU A 108 -10.64 5.79 -14.01
CA GLU A 108 -11.16 7.15 -13.96
C GLU A 108 -10.51 7.89 -12.79
N VAL A 109 -9.76 8.92 -13.12
CA VAL A 109 -9.28 9.88 -12.13
C VAL A 109 -10.53 10.68 -11.75
N LYS A 110 -11.03 10.49 -10.53
CA LYS A 110 -12.11 11.34 -10.03
C LYS A 110 -11.68 12.80 -10.18
N GLU A 111 -12.57 13.60 -10.75
CA GLU A 111 -12.37 15.05 -10.82
C GLU A 111 -11.98 15.57 -9.44
N LYS A 112 -11.06 16.54 -9.42
CA LYS A 112 -10.69 17.20 -8.17
C LYS A 112 -11.93 17.84 -7.60
N ALA A 113 -12.29 17.46 -6.37
CA ALA A 113 -13.31 18.19 -5.62
C ALA A 113 -12.89 19.66 -5.47
N GLU A 114 -13.83 20.58 -5.62
CA GLU A 114 -13.58 21.98 -5.28
C GLU A 114 -13.27 22.09 -3.79
N ILE A 115 -12.23 22.88 -3.48
CA ILE A 115 -11.84 23.12 -2.09
C ILE A 115 -12.89 24.05 -1.45
N GLY A 116 -13.61 23.52 -0.48
CA GLY A 116 -14.67 24.22 0.21
C GLY A 116 -14.22 24.96 1.48
N LYS A 117 -15.17 25.12 2.42
CA LYS A 117 -14.94 25.80 3.70
C LYS A 117 -13.98 25.02 4.62
N VAL A 118 -13.39 25.71 5.59
CA VAL A 118 -12.61 25.09 6.68
C VAL A 118 -13.55 24.21 7.52
N VAL A 119 -13.24 22.92 7.63
CA VAL A 119 -13.99 21.93 8.41
C VAL A 119 -13.28 21.55 9.70
N LEU A 120 -11.95 21.76 9.76
CA LEU A 120 -11.15 21.57 10.97
C LEU A 120 -10.11 22.67 11.04
N LYS A 121 -10.02 23.34 12.18
CA LYS A 121 -8.95 24.28 12.51
C LYS A 121 -8.33 23.88 13.82
N MET A 122 -7.01 23.75 13.83
CA MET A 122 -6.21 23.51 15.01
C MET A 122 -5.29 24.71 15.21
N GLU A 123 -5.27 25.24 16.42
CA GLU A 123 -4.43 26.40 16.79
C GLU A 123 -3.64 26.06 18.04
N ASP A 124 -2.31 26.18 17.94
CA ASP A 124 -1.36 25.96 19.04
C ASP A 124 -1.59 24.68 19.86
N LEU A 125 -1.99 23.59 19.17
CA LEU A 125 -2.22 22.31 19.82
C LEU A 125 -0.95 21.82 20.52
N ARG A 126 -1.12 21.50 21.82
CA ARG A 126 -0.05 20.94 22.65
C ARG A 126 -0.50 19.62 23.26
N LYS A 127 0.34 18.60 23.20
CA LYS A 127 0.11 17.35 23.88
C LYS A 127 1.34 16.86 24.62
N TYR A 128 1.22 16.81 25.93
CA TYR A 128 2.30 16.38 26.82
C TYR A 128 1.85 15.13 27.57
N TYR A 129 2.74 14.19 27.73
CA TYR A 129 2.54 12.98 28.49
C TYR A 129 3.46 12.99 29.72
N SER A 130 2.90 12.77 30.91
CA SER A 130 3.66 12.57 32.13
C SER A 130 4.07 11.10 32.22
N VAL A 131 5.37 10.84 32.26
CA VAL A 131 5.92 9.50 32.48
C VAL A 131 6.37 9.41 33.93
N SER A 132 5.69 8.59 34.73
CA SER A 132 6.11 8.30 36.11
C SER A 132 7.31 7.34 36.07
N GLY A 133 8.40 7.71 36.67
CA GLY A 133 9.51 6.81 36.95
C GLY A 133 9.04 5.71 37.92
N GLY A 134 9.35 4.45 37.60
CA GLY A 134 8.95 3.19 38.18
C GLY A 134 8.50 3.13 39.63
N ALA A 135 7.90 1.99 40.01
CA ALA A 135 7.18 1.68 41.25
C ALA A 135 7.98 1.83 42.57
N PHE A 136 9.26 2.15 42.54
CA PHE A 136 10.12 2.37 43.70
C PHE A 136 10.87 3.70 43.59
N GLY A 137 10.37 4.71 44.29
CA GLY A 137 11.16 5.89 44.68
C GLY A 137 10.89 7.15 43.86
N GLY A 138 10.69 8.25 44.57
CA GLY A 138 10.48 9.65 44.26
C GLY A 138 11.31 10.30 43.15
N GLY A 139 11.26 9.77 41.94
CA GLY A 139 11.86 10.36 40.75
C GLY A 139 10.98 11.48 40.20
N ALA A 140 11.60 12.58 39.80
CA ALA A 140 10.93 13.69 39.15
C ALA A 140 10.07 13.20 37.98
N LYS A 141 8.81 13.62 37.92
CA LYS A 141 7.91 13.35 36.78
C LYS A 141 8.56 13.86 35.51
N LYS A 142 8.93 12.98 34.59
CA LYS A 142 9.40 13.37 33.27
C LYS A 142 8.21 13.67 32.38
N VAL A 143 8.27 14.75 31.63
CA VAL A 143 7.23 15.15 30.68
C VAL A 143 7.76 14.93 29.26
N VAL A 144 7.05 14.13 28.50
CA VAL A 144 7.30 13.97 27.06
C VAL A 144 6.38 14.92 26.30
N LYS A 145 6.97 15.87 25.63
CA LYS A 145 6.26 16.83 24.76
C LYS A 145 6.06 16.16 23.40
N ALA A 146 4.91 15.55 23.17
CA ALA A 146 4.61 14.86 21.94
C ALA A 146 4.30 15.84 20.80
N ASN A 147 3.53 16.87 21.08
CA ASN A 147 3.25 17.96 20.16
C ASN A 147 3.42 19.30 20.89
N GLU A 148 4.05 20.27 20.21
CA GLU A 148 4.22 21.61 20.74
C GLU A 148 3.94 22.63 19.63
N THR A 149 2.91 23.45 19.82
CA THR A 149 2.48 24.53 18.90
C THR A 149 2.14 24.08 17.47
N LEU A 150 1.39 22.97 17.35
CA LEU A 150 0.91 22.49 16.05
C LEU A 150 -0.33 23.26 15.62
N SER A 151 -0.26 23.94 14.47
CA SER A 151 -1.39 24.69 13.90
C SER A 151 -1.58 24.30 12.44
N PHE A 152 -2.81 24.01 12.05
CA PHE A 152 -3.19 23.74 10.65
C PHE A 152 -4.69 23.86 10.44
N GLU A 153 -5.10 23.98 9.19
CA GLU A 153 -6.50 23.93 8.77
C GLU A 153 -6.69 22.80 7.77
N ALA A 154 -7.86 22.16 7.81
CA ALA A 154 -8.31 21.24 6.78
C ALA A 154 -9.62 21.73 6.18
N ARG A 155 -9.78 21.64 4.87
CA ARG A 155 -10.92 22.14 4.12
C ARG A 155 -11.72 21.02 3.50
N GLU A 156 -12.99 21.28 3.26
CA GLU A 156 -13.88 20.37 2.53
C GLU A 156 -13.31 20.08 1.12
N GLY A 157 -13.28 18.81 0.72
CA GLY A 157 -12.69 18.39 -0.56
C GLY A 157 -11.17 18.35 -0.61
N GLU A 158 -10.48 18.73 0.47
CA GLU A 158 -9.02 18.68 0.58
C GLU A 158 -8.55 17.39 1.25
N THR A 159 -7.38 16.91 0.86
CA THR A 159 -6.65 15.85 1.57
C THR A 159 -5.44 16.45 2.26
N LEU A 160 -5.47 16.52 3.59
CA LEU A 160 -4.35 16.95 4.41
C LEU A 160 -3.57 15.72 4.89
N ALA A 161 -2.30 15.60 4.54
CA ALA A 161 -1.42 14.52 4.99
C ALA A 161 -0.57 14.96 6.19
N ILE A 162 -0.73 14.26 7.33
CA ILE A 162 0.13 14.45 8.51
C ILE A 162 1.18 13.34 8.47
N VAL A 163 2.43 13.72 8.25
CA VAL A 163 3.56 12.80 8.11
C VAL A 163 4.52 12.91 9.29
N GLY A 164 5.19 11.83 9.60
CA GLY A 164 6.18 11.77 10.67
C GLY A 164 6.53 10.33 11.03
N GLU A 165 7.60 10.12 11.76
CA GLU A 165 8.02 8.80 12.23
C GLU A 165 6.99 8.16 13.18
N SER A 166 7.04 6.82 13.31
CA SER A 166 6.17 6.11 14.25
C SER A 166 6.45 6.57 15.68
N GLY A 167 5.39 6.95 16.41
CA GLY A 167 5.52 7.43 17.79
C GLY A 167 5.84 8.93 17.93
N CYS A 168 5.95 9.71 16.84
CA CYS A 168 6.23 11.16 16.92
C CYS A 168 5.05 12.02 17.43
N GLY A 169 3.88 11.41 17.70
CA GLY A 169 2.71 12.10 18.26
C GLY A 169 1.66 12.58 17.25
N LYS A 170 1.74 12.15 15.98
CA LYS A 170 0.73 12.44 14.96
C LYS A 170 -0.59 11.69 15.19
#